data_2a6f0b47ac395b820541de01a28012ab
#
_entry.id   2a6f0b47ac395b820541de01a28012ab
#
_cell.length_a   1.000
_cell.length_b   1.000
_cell.length_c   1.000
_cell.angle_alpha   90.00
_cell.angle_beta   90.00
_cell.angle_gamma   90.00
#
_symmetry.space_group_name_H-M   'P 1'
#
loop_
_entity.id
_entity.type
_entity.pdbx_description
1 polymer ?
#
loop_
_entity_poly.entity_id
_entity_poly.type
_entity_poly.pdbx_seq_one_letter_code
_entity_poly.pdbx_strand_id
1 'polypeptide(L)'
;MKYIAYGSNMVQEQMAVRCPDARLIGTGYITGARLEFYLHATVEKTGDNRNRVPVAVWEINDRDERSLDRYEGFPSYYIKERWTVHMSGGSEIDGMIYLMKMIRQSPPHEAYYNGIANAYRRLGLASQIRTVLKPALERSLIRGSTW
;
A
#
# COMPACT_ATOMS: atom_id res chain seq x y z
N MET A 1 -11.61 1.23 -13.27
CA MET A 1 -11.57 1.45 -11.81
C MET A 1 -10.14 1.73 -11.39
N LYS A 2 -9.95 2.70 -10.54
CA LYS A 2 -8.63 3.04 -9.98
C LYS A 2 -8.40 2.25 -8.71
N TYR A 3 -7.22 1.65 -8.59
CA TYR A 3 -6.78 0.88 -7.43
C TYR A 3 -5.54 1.51 -6.83
N ILE A 4 -5.58 1.76 -5.52
CA ILE A 4 -4.50 2.41 -4.77
C ILE A 4 -3.67 1.33 -4.08
N ALA A 5 -2.41 1.19 -4.49
CA ALA A 5 -1.48 0.21 -3.94
C ALA A 5 -0.42 0.92 -3.10
N TYR A 6 -0.25 0.49 -1.86
CA TYR A 6 0.75 1.04 -0.93
C TYR A 6 1.74 0.00 -0.43
N GLY A 7 1.54 -1.28 -0.75
CA GLY A 7 2.35 -2.39 -0.27
C GLY A 7 2.88 -3.25 -1.42
N SER A 8 2.72 -4.58 -1.30
CA SER A 8 3.29 -5.52 -2.27
C SER A 8 2.79 -5.33 -3.70
N ASN A 9 1.60 -4.75 -3.87
CA ASN A 9 1.05 -4.49 -5.21
C ASN A 9 1.63 -3.24 -5.87
N MET A 10 2.59 -2.58 -5.22
CA MET A 10 3.49 -1.63 -5.88
C MET A 10 4.56 -2.35 -6.71
N VAL A 11 4.78 -3.63 -6.46
CA VAL A 11 5.74 -4.46 -7.19
C VAL A 11 5.14 -4.84 -8.54
N GLN A 12 5.71 -4.33 -9.63
CA GLN A 12 5.14 -4.47 -10.97
C GLN A 12 5.08 -5.94 -11.40
N GLU A 13 6.07 -6.74 -11.07
CA GLU A 13 6.11 -8.16 -11.39
C GLU A 13 4.99 -8.93 -10.71
N GLN A 14 4.65 -8.56 -9.48
CA GLN A 14 3.54 -9.20 -8.77
C GLN A 14 2.19 -8.80 -9.36
N MET A 15 2.03 -7.52 -9.70
CA MET A 15 0.80 -7.07 -10.34
C MET A 15 0.60 -7.71 -11.72
N ALA A 16 1.68 -7.92 -12.47
CA ALA A 16 1.59 -8.57 -13.77
C ALA A 16 1.03 -10.00 -13.67
N VAL A 17 1.31 -10.69 -12.56
CA VAL A 17 0.77 -12.04 -12.31
C VAL A 17 -0.66 -11.98 -11.80
N ARG A 18 -0.92 -11.11 -10.82
CA ARG A 18 -2.26 -11.03 -10.17
C ARG A 18 -3.30 -10.38 -11.06
N CYS A 19 -2.89 -9.37 -11.81
CA CYS A 19 -3.78 -8.52 -12.59
C CYS A 19 -3.13 -8.25 -13.96
N PRO A 20 -3.16 -9.24 -14.88
CA PRO A 20 -2.46 -9.11 -16.16
C PRO A 20 -2.94 -7.94 -17.02
N ASP A 21 -4.18 -7.49 -16.82
CA ASP A 21 -4.75 -6.38 -17.58
C ASP A 21 -4.55 -5.03 -16.93
N ALA A 22 -3.95 -4.99 -15.72
CA ALA A 22 -3.75 -3.75 -15.00
C ALA A 22 -2.72 -2.86 -15.69
N ARG A 23 -2.97 -1.55 -15.62
CA ARG A 23 -2.09 -0.55 -16.21
C ARG A 23 -1.71 0.46 -15.14
N LEU A 24 -0.41 0.67 -14.95
CA LEU A 24 0.09 1.68 -14.01
C LEU A 24 -0.22 3.07 -14.54
N ILE A 25 -0.98 3.85 -13.77
CA ILE A 25 -1.32 5.23 -14.10
C ILE A 25 -0.21 6.17 -13.65
N GLY A 26 0.32 5.95 -12.46
CA GLY A 26 1.37 6.79 -11.90
C GLY A 26 1.48 6.61 -10.41
N THR A 27 2.21 7.52 -9.79
CA THR A 27 2.40 7.55 -8.34
C THR A 27 1.81 8.82 -7.76
N GLY A 28 1.61 8.80 -6.46
CA GLY A 28 1.11 9.92 -5.70
C GLY A 28 1.22 9.62 -4.22
N TYR A 29 0.44 10.33 -3.42
CA TYR A 29 0.40 10.07 -1.98
C TYR A 29 -1.02 10.24 -1.45
N ILE A 30 -1.30 9.55 -0.35
CA ILE A 30 -2.51 9.76 0.46
C ILE A 30 -2.10 10.53 1.72
N THR A 31 -3.01 11.34 2.24
CA THR A 31 -2.78 12.13 3.46
C THR A 31 -3.65 11.64 4.60
N GLY A 32 -3.31 12.06 5.81
CA GLY A 32 -4.10 11.74 6.99
C GLY A 32 -4.04 10.27 7.37
N ALA A 33 -2.99 9.57 6.94
CA ALA A 33 -2.81 8.15 7.19
C ALA A 33 -1.34 7.83 7.33
N ARG A 34 -1.04 6.73 7.99
CA ARG A 34 0.32 6.25 8.23
C ARG A 34 0.43 4.78 7.84
N LEU A 35 1.55 4.42 7.20
CA LEU A 35 1.85 3.04 6.85
C LEU A 35 2.20 2.25 8.11
N GLU A 36 1.60 1.07 8.23
CA GLU A 36 1.86 0.16 9.35
C GLU A 36 2.05 -1.26 8.83
N PHE A 37 2.79 -2.07 9.60
CA PHE A 37 2.94 -3.49 9.30
C PHE A 37 2.28 -4.33 10.38
N TYR A 38 1.33 -5.18 9.96
CA TYR A 38 0.71 -6.22 10.76
C TYR A 38 1.00 -7.54 10.05
N LEU A 39 2.27 -7.93 10.00
CA LEU A 39 2.88 -8.92 9.12
C LEU A 39 2.88 -8.42 7.66
N HIS A 40 1.73 -8.02 7.13
CA HIS A 40 1.59 -7.37 5.84
C HIS A 40 1.31 -5.88 6.02
N ALA A 41 1.44 -5.12 4.95
CA ALA A 41 1.24 -3.67 5.00
C ALA A 41 -0.24 -3.32 5.07
N THR A 42 -0.53 -2.28 5.84
CA THR A 42 -1.81 -1.58 5.83
C THR A 42 -1.57 -0.11 6.07
N VAL A 43 -2.60 0.70 5.95
CA VAL A 43 -2.54 2.12 6.32
C VAL A 43 -3.63 2.39 7.35
N GLU A 44 -3.32 3.25 8.31
CA GLU A 44 -4.27 3.65 9.35
C GLU A 44 -4.51 5.14 9.29
N LYS A 45 -5.76 5.54 9.43
CA LYS A 45 -6.13 6.95 9.50
C LYS A 45 -5.57 7.55 10.79
N THR A 46 -4.87 8.68 10.67
CA THR A 46 -4.30 9.41 11.80
C THR A 46 -5.03 10.72 12.06
N GLY A 47 -5.76 11.23 11.07
CA GLY A 47 -6.38 12.56 11.13
C GLY A 47 -5.38 13.70 11.01
N ASP A 48 -4.10 13.41 10.82
CA ASP A 48 -3.03 14.41 10.69
C ASP A 48 -2.59 14.49 9.22
N ASN A 49 -2.94 15.59 8.56
CA ASN A 49 -2.65 15.77 7.13
C ASN A 49 -1.15 15.90 6.83
N ARG A 50 -0.30 16.03 7.83
CA ARG A 50 1.14 15.98 7.66
C ARG A 50 1.64 14.56 7.41
N ASN A 51 0.87 13.56 7.82
CA ASN A 51 1.17 12.17 7.50
C ASN A 51 0.84 11.89 6.05
N ARG A 52 1.81 11.37 5.32
CA ARG A 52 1.67 11.02 3.89
C ARG A 52 2.22 9.63 3.67
N VAL A 53 1.53 8.87 2.80
CA VAL A 53 2.00 7.55 2.38
C VAL A 53 2.10 7.56 0.86
N PRO A 54 3.26 7.22 0.28
CA PRO A 54 3.37 7.12 -1.18
C PRO A 54 2.61 5.89 -1.67
N VAL A 55 2.00 6.04 -2.85
CA VAL A 55 1.20 4.98 -3.46
C VAL A 55 1.45 4.91 -4.95
N ALA A 56 1.19 3.73 -5.52
CA ALA A 56 1.02 3.54 -6.95
C ALA A 56 -0.47 3.42 -7.25
N VAL A 57 -0.90 3.97 -8.39
CA VAL A 57 -2.30 3.88 -8.81
C VAL A 57 -2.38 3.10 -10.11
N TRP A 58 -3.23 2.08 -10.10
CA TRP A 58 -3.44 1.18 -11.23
C TRP A 58 -4.84 1.34 -11.77
N GLU A 59 -4.97 1.28 -13.11
CA GLU A 59 -6.26 1.06 -13.75
C GLU A 59 -6.50 -0.44 -13.82
N ILE A 60 -7.62 -0.89 -13.25
CA ILE A 60 -7.98 -2.32 -13.19
C ILE A 60 -9.40 -2.52 -13.72
N ASN A 61 -9.68 -3.76 -14.14
CA ASN A 61 -11.02 -4.19 -14.57
C ASN A 61 -11.66 -5.09 -13.50
N ASP A 62 -12.88 -5.56 -13.77
CA ASP A 62 -13.61 -6.41 -12.83
C ASP A 62 -12.91 -7.73 -12.54
N ARG A 63 -12.25 -8.32 -13.54
CA ARG A 63 -11.50 -9.55 -13.36
C ARG A 63 -10.30 -9.35 -12.47
N ASP A 64 -9.58 -8.23 -12.65
CA ASP A 64 -8.46 -7.84 -11.79
C ASP A 64 -8.93 -7.64 -10.36
N GLU A 65 -10.07 -6.98 -10.17
CA GLU A 65 -10.61 -6.76 -8.84
C GLU A 65 -10.94 -8.07 -8.14
N ARG A 66 -11.54 -9.03 -8.85
CA ARG A 66 -11.81 -10.35 -8.27
C ARG A 66 -10.53 -11.08 -7.88
N SER A 67 -9.47 -10.94 -8.68
CA SER A 67 -8.17 -11.52 -8.37
C SER A 67 -7.56 -10.89 -7.11
N LEU A 68 -7.62 -9.57 -6.99
CA LEU A 68 -7.16 -8.85 -5.81
C LEU A 68 -7.98 -9.22 -4.57
N ASP A 69 -9.31 -9.34 -4.71
CA ASP A 69 -10.17 -9.75 -3.59
C ASP A 69 -9.74 -11.10 -3.02
N ARG A 70 -9.42 -12.05 -3.88
CA ARG A 70 -8.94 -13.37 -3.43
C ARG A 70 -7.59 -13.26 -2.75
N TYR A 71 -6.68 -12.49 -3.34
CA TYR A 71 -5.33 -12.31 -2.78
C TYR A 71 -5.38 -11.64 -1.41
N GLU A 72 -6.22 -10.61 -1.26
CA GLU A 72 -6.33 -9.85 -0.01
C GLU A 72 -7.24 -10.54 1.02
N GLY A 73 -7.92 -11.61 0.66
CA GLY A 73 -8.87 -12.25 1.56
C GLY A 73 -10.06 -11.37 1.89
N PHE A 74 -10.52 -10.58 0.90
CA PHE A 74 -11.69 -9.72 1.07
C PHE A 74 -12.98 -10.59 1.14
N PRO A 75 -13.90 -10.30 2.05
CA PRO A 75 -13.94 -9.19 3.02
C PRO A 75 -13.47 -9.55 4.43
N SER A 76 -12.88 -10.75 4.62
CA SER A 76 -12.58 -11.25 5.96
C SER A 76 -11.28 -10.67 6.53
N TYR A 77 -10.23 -10.61 5.72
CA TYR A 77 -8.90 -10.18 6.14
C TYR A 77 -8.67 -8.70 5.86
N TYR A 78 -9.07 -8.25 4.66
CA TYR A 78 -9.06 -6.83 4.27
C TYR A 78 -10.46 -6.39 3.93
N ILE A 79 -10.74 -5.10 4.15
CA ILE A 79 -11.95 -4.41 3.68
C ILE A 79 -11.57 -3.43 2.58
N LYS A 80 -12.55 -2.89 1.87
CA LYS A 80 -12.34 -1.88 0.83
C LYS A 80 -12.95 -0.55 1.25
N GLU A 81 -12.24 0.53 0.90
CA GLU A 81 -12.75 1.90 1.01
C GLU A 81 -12.38 2.67 -0.26
N ARG A 82 -12.92 3.86 -0.39
CA ARG A 82 -12.54 4.80 -1.44
C ARG A 82 -11.82 5.98 -0.80
N TRP A 83 -10.62 6.23 -1.28
CA TRP A 83 -9.79 7.32 -0.77
C TRP A 83 -9.33 8.20 -1.93
N THR A 84 -8.91 9.43 -1.62
CA THR A 84 -8.37 10.37 -2.59
C THR A 84 -6.85 10.28 -2.59
N VAL A 85 -6.27 10.26 -3.80
CA VAL A 85 -4.82 10.29 -4.02
C VAL A 85 -4.46 11.64 -4.62
N HIS A 86 -3.43 12.26 -4.08
CA HIS A 86 -2.78 13.41 -4.67
C HIS A 86 -1.69 12.91 -5.60
N MET A 87 -1.94 13.01 -6.90
CA MET A 87 -1.02 12.48 -7.91
C MET A 87 0.20 13.39 -8.06
N SER A 88 1.33 12.78 -8.41
CA SER A 88 2.59 13.51 -8.62
C SER A 88 2.48 14.60 -9.65
N GLY A 89 1.58 14.46 -10.64
CA GLY A 89 1.32 15.47 -11.64
C GLY A 89 0.43 16.62 -11.19
N GLY A 90 -0.05 16.62 -9.96
CA GLY A 90 -0.87 17.69 -9.37
C GLY A 90 -2.36 17.47 -9.38
N SER A 91 -2.85 16.42 -10.05
CA SER A 91 -4.29 16.09 -10.04
C SER A 91 -4.64 15.27 -8.81
N GLU A 92 -5.94 15.23 -8.48
CA GLU A 92 -6.48 14.34 -7.46
C GLU A 92 -7.35 13.30 -8.14
N ILE A 93 -7.25 12.06 -7.69
CA ILE A 93 -8.14 10.99 -8.15
C ILE A 93 -8.61 10.16 -6.97
N ASP A 94 -9.84 9.66 -7.06
CA ASP A 94 -10.38 8.73 -6.09
C ASP A 94 -10.15 7.31 -6.57
N GLY A 95 -9.84 6.42 -5.64
CA GLY A 95 -9.62 5.03 -5.95
C GLY A 95 -10.03 4.11 -4.82
N MET A 96 -10.09 2.82 -5.13
CA MET A 96 -10.34 1.77 -4.18
C MET A 96 -9.03 1.40 -3.48
N ILE A 97 -9.10 1.21 -2.17
CA ILE A 97 -7.97 0.82 -1.35
C ILE A 97 -8.39 -0.33 -0.42
N TYR A 98 -7.50 -1.30 -0.22
CA TYR A 98 -7.71 -2.36 0.76
C TYR A 98 -7.11 -1.96 2.10
N LEU A 99 -7.84 -2.17 3.17
CA LEU A 99 -7.40 -1.89 4.54
C LEU A 99 -7.54 -3.16 5.37
N MET A 100 -6.51 -3.49 6.12
CA MET A 100 -6.53 -4.66 6.98
C MET A 100 -7.47 -4.45 8.17
N LYS A 101 -8.22 -5.49 8.53
CA LYS A 101 -9.13 -5.45 9.68
C LYS A 101 -8.40 -5.62 11.00
N MET A 102 -7.37 -6.45 11.02
CA MET A 102 -6.58 -6.70 12.22
C MET A 102 -5.65 -5.54 12.52
N ILE A 103 -5.48 -5.24 13.80
CA ILE A 103 -4.73 -4.07 14.27
C ILE A 103 -3.56 -4.45 15.18
N ARG A 104 -3.03 -5.67 15.05
CA ARG A 104 -1.88 -6.10 15.84
C ARG A 104 -0.60 -5.97 15.04
N GLN A 105 0.27 -5.05 15.46
CA GLN A 105 1.54 -4.85 14.76
C GLN A 105 2.44 -6.07 14.89
N SER A 106 3.04 -6.43 13.76
CA SER A 106 3.96 -7.55 13.64
C SER A 106 4.93 -7.25 12.50
N PRO A 107 6.24 -7.53 12.65
CA PRO A 107 7.19 -7.21 11.60
C PRO A 107 6.93 -8.04 10.34
N PRO A 108 7.15 -7.44 9.16
CA PRO A 108 7.02 -8.15 7.90
C PRO A 108 8.18 -9.12 7.70
N HIS A 109 7.97 -10.15 6.88
CA HIS A 109 9.07 -10.97 6.40
C HIS A 109 10.04 -10.12 5.58
N GLU A 110 11.31 -10.43 5.65
CA GLU A 110 12.37 -9.66 5.00
C GLU A 110 12.16 -9.53 3.49
N ALA A 111 11.84 -10.64 2.81
CA ALA A 111 11.61 -10.63 1.38
C ALA A 111 10.42 -9.74 0.99
N TYR A 112 9.36 -9.75 1.79
CA TYR A 112 8.19 -8.91 1.57
C TYR A 112 8.54 -7.42 1.70
N TYR A 113 9.25 -7.06 2.76
CA TYR A 113 9.71 -5.69 2.98
C TYR A 113 10.64 -5.21 1.87
N ASN A 114 11.63 -6.04 1.52
CA ASN A 114 12.60 -5.69 0.48
C ASN A 114 11.95 -5.53 -0.88
N GLY A 115 10.91 -6.31 -1.17
CA GLY A 115 10.13 -6.15 -2.39
C GLY A 115 9.48 -4.77 -2.48
N ILE A 116 8.89 -4.31 -1.39
CA ILE A 116 8.28 -2.96 -1.32
C ILE A 116 9.36 -1.88 -1.45
N ALA A 117 10.50 -2.03 -0.77
CA ALA A 117 11.60 -1.07 -0.86
C ALA A 117 12.13 -0.95 -2.29
N ASN A 118 12.27 -2.08 -2.98
CA ASN A 118 12.69 -2.10 -4.38
C ASN A 118 11.65 -1.43 -5.29
N ALA A 119 10.36 -1.64 -5.02
CA ALA A 119 9.30 -0.96 -5.76
C ALA A 119 9.36 0.56 -5.55
N TYR A 120 9.62 1.03 -4.33
CA TYR A 120 9.83 2.45 -4.06
C TYR A 120 10.95 3.00 -4.95
N ARG A 121 12.09 2.30 -5.02
CA ARG A 121 13.22 2.74 -5.85
C ARG A 121 12.85 2.82 -7.33
N ARG A 122 12.18 1.81 -7.84
CA ARG A 122 11.78 1.73 -9.25
C ARG A 122 10.76 2.79 -9.63
N LEU A 123 9.92 3.20 -8.69
CA LEU A 123 8.86 4.18 -8.92
C LEU A 123 9.31 5.63 -8.63
N GLY A 124 10.59 5.85 -8.34
CA GLY A 124 11.09 7.17 -8.04
C GLY A 124 10.76 7.67 -6.64
N LEU A 125 10.48 6.76 -5.71
CA LEU A 125 10.07 7.07 -4.35
C LEU A 125 11.16 6.76 -3.32
N ALA A 126 12.41 6.62 -3.75
CA ALA A 126 13.51 6.14 -2.90
C ALA A 126 13.71 6.99 -1.63
N SER A 127 13.52 8.31 -1.72
CA SER A 127 13.67 9.19 -0.55
C SER A 127 12.66 8.87 0.55
N GLN A 128 11.52 8.29 0.20
CA GLN A 128 10.46 7.97 1.14
C GLN A 128 10.65 6.61 1.81
N ILE A 129 11.65 5.85 1.43
CA ILE A 129 12.05 4.65 2.20
C ILE A 129 12.44 5.08 3.61
N ARG A 130 13.27 6.12 3.73
CA ARG A 130 13.75 6.60 5.03
C ARG A 130 12.65 7.29 5.83
N THR A 131 11.73 8.00 5.17
CA THR A 131 10.74 8.84 5.86
C THR A 131 9.41 8.12 6.13
N VAL A 132 9.11 7.06 5.39
CA VAL A 132 7.83 6.35 5.51
C VAL A 132 8.02 4.86 5.77
N LEU A 133 8.73 4.16 4.89
CA LEU A 133 8.81 2.71 4.93
C LEU A 133 9.62 2.19 6.11
N LYS A 134 10.82 2.72 6.31
CA LYS A 134 11.69 2.32 7.41
C LYS A 134 11.10 2.64 8.78
N PRO A 135 10.51 3.83 9.02
CA PRO A 135 9.82 4.08 10.29
C PRO A 135 8.68 3.11 10.57
N ALA A 136 7.93 2.69 9.56
CA ALA A 136 6.87 1.70 9.74
C ALA A 136 7.44 0.35 10.16
N LEU A 137 8.55 -0.09 9.56
CA LEU A 137 9.27 -1.29 9.97
C LEU A 137 9.73 -1.18 11.42
N GLU A 138 10.36 -0.08 11.78
CA GLU A 138 10.88 0.13 13.14
C GLU A 138 9.76 0.07 14.18
N ARG A 139 8.59 0.68 13.90
CA ARG A 139 7.44 0.60 14.81
C ARG A 139 6.96 -0.83 15.00
N SER A 140 6.95 -1.63 13.92
CA SER A 140 6.51 -3.03 13.98
C SER A 140 7.47 -3.89 14.81
N LEU A 141 8.78 -3.61 14.73
CA LEU A 141 9.80 -4.34 15.48
C LEU A 141 9.69 -4.05 16.98
N ILE A 142 9.51 -2.78 17.35
CA ILE A 142 9.41 -2.38 18.75
C ILE A 142 8.15 -2.97 19.40
N ARG A 143 6.99 -2.81 18.74
CA ARG A 143 5.73 -3.29 19.28
C ARG A 143 5.57 -4.81 19.20
N GLY A 144 6.14 -5.43 18.17
CA GLY A 144 6.13 -6.88 18.03
C GLY A 144 6.97 -7.58 19.08
N SER A 145 7.99 -6.93 19.64
CA SER A 145 8.86 -7.51 20.65
C SER A 145 8.27 -7.49 22.07
N THR A 146 7.17 -6.80 22.28
CA THR A 146 6.53 -6.73 23.61
C THR A 146 5.52 -7.83 23.86
N TRP A 147 5.38 -8.73 22.93
CA TRP A 147 4.46 -9.87 23.02
C TRP A 147 5.19 -11.15 23.40
#